data_02e344a47988d23610fdee1f387cf2e7
#
_entry.id   02e344a47988d23610fdee1f387cf2e7
#
_cell.length_a   1.000
_cell.length_b   1.000
_cell.length_c   1.000
_cell.angle_alpha   90.00
_cell.angle_beta   90.00
_cell.angle_gamma   90.00
#
_symmetry.space_group_name_H-M   'P 1'
#
loop_
_entity.id
_entity.type
_entity.pdbx_description
1 polymer ?
#
loop_
_entity_poly.entity_id
_entity_poly.type
_entity_poly.pdbx_seq_one_letter_code
_entity_poly.pdbx_strand_id
1 'polypeptide(L)'
;MSNGATAQVLTAADVIRLLDLKPHPEGGHFRETFRDTRLVEDNRAASTAIHFLLARGERSHWHRIDAVEMWHWHAGAPLELEISQNEGRIECITLGNDLASGQRPQAVVPAHAWQAAQTLGDWTLCGCTVAPGFEFKHFELAPQGWSP
;
A
#
# COMPACT_ATOMS: atom_id res chain seq x y z
N MET A 1 36.79 -15.36 -5.05
CA MET A 1 36.76 -14.17 -4.19
C MET A 1 35.44 -13.46 -4.41
N SER A 2 34.54 -13.53 -3.46
CA SER A 2 33.31 -12.75 -3.51
C SER A 2 33.66 -11.31 -3.15
N ASN A 3 33.65 -10.42 -4.11
CA ASN A 3 33.57 -9.01 -3.81
C ASN A 3 32.20 -8.79 -3.17
N GLY A 4 32.15 -8.83 -1.85
CA GLY A 4 30.97 -8.47 -1.10
C GLY A 4 30.73 -6.98 -1.30
N ALA A 5 30.01 -6.63 -2.40
CA ALA A 5 29.40 -5.32 -2.47
C ALA A 5 28.38 -5.27 -1.34
N THR A 6 28.69 -4.53 -0.27
CA THR A 6 27.73 -4.18 0.77
C THR A 6 26.55 -3.50 0.07
N ALA A 7 25.38 -4.12 0.14
CA ALA A 7 24.15 -3.52 -0.37
C ALA A 7 24.03 -2.12 0.25
N GLN A 8 23.90 -1.11 -0.59
CA GLN A 8 23.73 0.26 -0.14
C GLN A 8 22.40 0.37 0.60
N VAL A 9 22.45 0.86 1.87
CA VAL A 9 21.25 1.11 2.66
C VAL A 9 20.55 2.34 2.09
N LEU A 10 19.35 2.14 1.55
CA LEU A 10 18.52 3.22 0.99
C LEU A 10 17.72 3.88 2.11
N THR A 11 17.57 5.20 2.01
CA THR A 11 16.62 5.97 2.82
C THR A 11 15.27 6.07 2.09
N ALA A 12 14.23 6.48 2.82
CA ALA A 12 12.94 6.75 2.19
C ALA A 12 13.07 7.78 1.06
N ALA A 13 13.86 8.86 1.27
CA ALA A 13 14.11 9.88 0.25
C ALA A 13 14.75 9.29 -1.01
N ASP A 14 15.69 8.35 -0.84
CA ASP A 14 16.32 7.65 -1.98
C ASP A 14 15.28 6.86 -2.79
N VAL A 15 14.40 6.13 -2.12
CA VAL A 15 13.35 5.32 -2.78
C VAL A 15 12.37 6.23 -3.53
N ILE A 16 11.95 7.34 -2.90
CA ILE A 16 11.07 8.32 -3.54
C ILE A 16 11.70 8.85 -4.83
N ARG A 17 12.98 9.20 -4.77
CA ARG A 17 13.71 9.71 -5.94
C ARG A 17 13.90 8.64 -7.02
N LEU A 18 14.34 7.45 -6.63
CA LEU A 18 14.64 6.36 -7.59
C LEU A 18 13.40 5.85 -8.31
N LEU A 19 12.25 5.82 -7.64
CA LEU A 19 11.00 5.35 -8.21
C LEU A 19 10.08 6.49 -8.67
N ASP A 20 10.52 7.75 -8.53
CA ASP A 20 9.76 8.94 -8.91
C ASP A 20 8.37 8.94 -8.26
N LEU A 21 8.34 8.79 -6.93
CA LEU A 21 7.10 8.78 -6.17
C LEU A 21 6.64 10.20 -5.83
N LYS A 22 5.34 10.39 -5.72
CA LYS A 22 4.70 11.66 -5.38
C LYS A 22 3.79 11.49 -4.17
N PRO A 23 3.51 12.58 -3.41
CA PRO A 23 2.61 12.49 -2.27
C PRO A 23 1.23 11.95 -2.66
N HIS A 24 0.67 11.08 -1.81
CA HIS A 24 -0.66 10.53 -1.95
C HIS A 24 -1.64 11.26 -1.01
N PRO A 25 -2.90 11.50 -1.43
CA PRO A 25 -3.90 12.16 -0.57
C PRO A 25 -4.15 11.48 0.77
N GLU A 26 -4.03 10.13 0.82
CA GLU A 26 -4.21 9.35 2.06
C GLU A 26 -3.01 9.43 3.00
N GLY A 27 -1.88 9.93 2.54
CA GLY A 27 -0.57 9.90 3.20
C GLY A 27 0.39 8.99 2.47
N GLY A 28 1.71 9.18 2.69
CA GLY A 28 2.74 8.45 1.98
C GLY A 28 2.99 8.96 0.57
N HIS A 29 3.72 8.18 -0.22
CA HIS A 29 4.12 8.51 -1.58
C HIS A 29 3.82 7.34 -2.51
N PHE A 30 3.43 7.66 -3.74
CA PHE A 30 3.05 6.63 -4.71
C PHE A 30 3.40 7.00 -6.13
N ARG A 31 3.40 6.00 -7.00
CA ARG A 31 3.39 6.15 -8.45
C ARG A 31 2.57 5.04 -9.07
N GLU A 32 1.67 5.39 -9.99
CA GLU A 32 1.00 4.39 -10.81
C GLU A 32 2.01 3.83 -11.81
N THR A 33 2.22 2.51 -11.75
CA THR A 33 3.19 1.80 -12.61
C THR A 33 2.52 1.11 -13.77
N PHE A 34 1.23 0.83 -13.64
CA PHE A 34 0.46 0.11 -14.67
C PHE A 34 -0.99 0.53 -14.64
N ARG A 35 -1.55 0.73 -15.82
CA ARG A 35 -2.99 0.88 -16.05
C ARG A 35 -3.33 0.09 -17.31
N ASP A 36 -4.17 -0.94 -17.15
CA ASP A 36 -4.54 -1.81 -18.25
C ASP A 36 -5.30 -1.03 -19.32
N THR A 37 -4.94 -1.25 -20.58
CA THR A 37 -5.66 -0.69 -21.73
C THR A 37 -6.95 -1.43 -22.00
N ARG A 38 -7.08 -2.65 -21.47
CA ARG A 38 -8.34 -3.40 -21.51
C ARG A 38 -9.33 -2.73 -20.57
N LEU A 39 -10.53 -2.46 -21.08
CA LEU A 39 -11.59 -1.84 -20.30
C LEU A 39 -12.65 -2.88 -19.91
N VAL A 40 -13.20 -2.69 -18.72
CA VAL A 40 -14.37 -3.40 -18.21
C VAL A 40 -15.55 -2.44 -18.15
N GLU A 41 -16.62 -2.75 -17.43
CA GLU A 41 -17.80 -1.91 -17.31
C GLU A 41 -17.45 -0.44 -16.97
N ASP A 42 -18.23 0.49 -17.48
CA ASP A 42 -18.09 1.93 -17.27
C ASP A 42 -16.75 2.51 -17.77
N ASN A 43 -16.16 1.91 -18.80
CA ASN A 43 -14.86 2.32 -19.37
C ASN A 43 -13.72 2.32 -18.34
N ARG A 44 -13.82 1.47 -17.34
CA ARG A 44 -12.84 1.33 -16.28
C ARG A 44 -11.72 0.40 -16.73
N ALA A 45 -10.46 0.74 -16.40
CA ALA A 45 -9.34 -0.16 -16.64
C ALA A 45 -9.57 -1.51 -15.94
N ALA A 46 -9.19 -2.62 -16.57
CA ALA A 46 -9.35 -3.94 -15.97
C ALA A 46 -8.51 -4.09 -14.69
N SER A 47 -7.35 -3.45 -14.63
CA SER A 47 -6.51 -3.43 -13.43
C SER A 47 -5.58 -2.23 -13.41
N THR A 48 -5.12 -1.86 -12.22
CA THR A 48 -4.06 -0.87 -12.01
C THR A 48 -3.07 -1.37 -10.96
N ALA A 49 -1.85 -0.85 -11.01
CA ALA A 49 -0.83 -1.13 -10.01
C ALA A 49 -0.10 0.15 -9.65
N ILE A 50 0.28 0.26 -8.38
CA ILE A 50 1.10 1.36 -7.88
C ILE A 50 2.30 0.81 -7.10
N HIS A 51 3.38 1.59 -7.06
CA HIS A 51 4.31 1.53 -5.93
C HIS A 51 3.78 2.46 -4.84
N PHE A 52 3.88 2.04 -3.60
CA PHE A 52 3.42 2.81 -2.45
C PHE A 52 4.45 2.74 -1.32
N LEU A 53 4.86 3.90 -0.81
CA LEU A 53 5.88 4.01 0.22
C LEU A 53 5.33 4.77 1.42
N LEU A 54 5.55 4.20 2.61
CA LEU A 54 5.33 4.88 3.89
C LEU A 54 6.66 5.00 4.61
N ALA A 55 7.01 6.22 5.01
CA ALA A 55 8.16 6.50 5.86
C ALA A 55 7.76 6.58 7.33
N ARG A 56 8.76 6.53 8.22
CA ARG A 56 8.55 6.66 9.67
C ARG A 56 7.77 7.95 9.98
N GLY A 57 6.73 7.82 10.78
CA GLY A 57 5.86 8.92 11.16
C GLY A 57 4.74 9.23 10.17
N GLU A 58 4.77 8.62 8.99
CA GLU A 58 3.67 8.73 8.04
C GLU A 58 2.63 7.63 8.28
N ARG A 59 1.39 7.94 7.98
CA ARG A 59 0.29 6.98 8.04
C ARG A 59 -0.54 7.11 6.78
N SER A 60 -0.90 5.98 6.17
CA SER A 60 -2.00 5.92 5.22
C SER A 60 -3.28 5.95 6.04
N HIS A 61 -3.99 7.07 5.99
CA HIS A 61 -5.20 7.28 6.78
C HIS A 61 -6.34 6.39 6.28
N TRP A 62 -7.31 6.11 7.14
CA TRP A 62 -8.46 5.29 6.81
C TRP A 62 -9.12 5.73 5.52
N HIS A 63 -9.24 4.80 4.59
CA HIS A 63 -9.86 5.02 3.29
C HIS A 63 -10.45 3.70 2.81
N ARG A 64 -11.32 3.79 1.79
CA ARG A 64 -11.88 2.61 1.14
C ARG A 64 -12.10 2.87 -0.34
N ILE A 65 -12.16 1.78 -1.09
CA ILE A 65 -12.45 1.79 -2.52
C ILE A 65 -13.49 0.72 -2.83
N ASP A 66 -14.08 0.80 -4.02
CA ASP A 66 -15.16 -0.09 -4.45
C ASP A 66 -14.69 -1.40 -5.09
N ALA A 67 -13.41 -1.66 -5.07
CA ALA A 67 -12.81 -2.85 -5.67
C ALA A 67 -11.88 -3.55 -4.68
N VAL A 68 -11.58 -4.80 -4.93
CA VAL A 68 -10.59 -5.55 -4.14
C VAL A 68 -9.21 -5.01 -4.41
N GLU A 69 -8.45 -4.74 -3.35
CA GLU A 69 -7.06 -4.31 -3.42
C GLU A 69 -6.16 -5.37 -2.81
N MET A 70 -5.03 -5.65 -3.48
CA MET A 70 -3.98 -6.49 -2.92
C MET A 70 -2.75 -5.66 -2.60
N TRP A 71 -2.22 -5.86 -1.41
CA TRP A 71 -0.95 -5.31 -0.98
C TRP A 71 0.15 -6.35 -1.14
N HIS A 72 1.31 -5.93 -1.67
CA HIS A 72 2.48 -6.77 -1.87
C HIS A 72 3.67 -6.11 -1.18
N TRP A 73 4.25 -6.77 -0.17
CA TRP A 73 5.45 -6.25 0.47
C TRP A 73 6.66 -6.45 -0.45
N HIS A 74 7.45 -5.39 -0.67
CA HIS A 74 8.62 -5.44 -1.55
C HIS A 74 9.94 -5.24 -0.81
N ALA A 75 10.05 -4.21 0.05
CA ALA A 75 11.32 -3.87 0.68
C ALA A 75 11.12 -3.01 1.92
N GLY A 76 12.19 -2.91 2.70
CA GLY A 76 12.24 -2.09 3.90
C GLY A 76 11.75 -2.81 5.14
N ALA A 77 11.17 -2.07 6.07
CA ALA A 77 10.62 -2.63 7.30
C ALA A 77 9.28 -3.33 7.04
N PRO A 78 8.81 -4.16 7.98
CA PRO A 78 7.44 -4.65 7.95
C PRO A 78 6.44 -3.49 8.01
N LEU A 79 5.23 -3.73 7.54
CA LEU A 79 4.14 -2.76 7.52
C LEU A 79 2.94 -3.32 8.27
N GLU A 80 2.34 -2.52 9.14
CA GLU A 80 1.08 -2.86 9.77
C GLU A 80 -0.08 -2.38 8.89
N LEU A 81 -0.89 -3.31 8.42
CA LEU A 81 -2.10 -3.05 7.65
C LEU A 81 -3.31 -3.33 8.53
N GLU A 82 -4.14 -2.33 8.71
CA GLU A 82 -5.39 -2.44 9.45
C GLU A 82 -6.57 -2.47 8.48
N ILE A 83 -7.48 -3.41 8.68
CA ILE A 83 -8.65 -3.62 7.82
C ILE A 83 -9.89 -3.70 8.68
N SER A 84 -10.95 -2.97 8.30
CA SER A 84 -12.24 -3.04 8.97
C SER A 84 -13.36 -3.18 7.95
N GLN A 85 -14.05 -4.30 8.01
CA GLN A 85 -15.25 -4.56 7.20
C GLN A 85 -16.53 -4.16 7.93
N ASN A 86 -16.47 -4.16 9.27
CA ASN A 86 -17.58 -3.79 10.12
C ASN A 86 -17.08 -2.77 11.14
N GLU A 87 -17.84 -1.71 11.38
CA GLU A 87 -17.49 -0.71 12.38
C GLU A 87 -17.20 -1.35 13.74
N GLY A 88 -16.17 -0.87 14.41
CA GLY A 88 -15.74 -1.33 15.71
C GLY A 88 -14.88 -2.60 15.71
N ARG A 89 -14.63 -3.22 14.56
CA ARG A 89 -13.78 -4.40 14.45
C ARG A 89 -12.64 -4.17 13.46
N ILE A 90 -11.42 -4.20 13.96
CA ILE A 90 -10.21 -3.99 13.18
C ILE A 90 -9.39 -5.28 13.18
N GLU A 91 -9.04 -5.76 11.99
CA GLU A 91 -8.07 -6.84 11.81
C GLU A 91 -6.72 -6.23 11.44
N CYS A 92 -5.64 -6.73 12.06
CA CYS A 92 -4.28 -6.29 11.78
C CYS A 92 -3.51 -7.40 11.07
N ILE A 93 -2.85 -7.04 9.97
CA ILE A 93 -1.95 -7.92 9.23
C ILE A 93 -0.59 -7.25 9.20
N THR A 94 0.47 -7.97 9.58
CA THR A 94 1.84 -7.49 9.39
C THR A 94 2.37 -7.99 8.05
N LEU A 95 2.58 -7.06 7.14
CA LEU A 95 3.20 -7.35 5.84
C LEU A 95 4.71 -7.36 5.96
N GLY A 96 5.33 -8.36 5.41
CA GLY A 96 6.78 -8.54 5.43
C GLY A 96 7.14 -9.93 4.94
N ASN A 97 8.44 -10.28 5.05
CA ASN A 97 8.90 -11.55 4.58
C ASN A 97 9.44 -12.48 5.69
N ASP A 98 9.31 -12.08 6.95
CA ASP A 98 9.65 -12.95 8.09
C ASP A 98 8.45 -13.86 8.42
N LEU A 99 8.31 -14.92 7.63
CA LEU A 99 7.17 -15.83 7.73
C LEU A 99 7.10 -16.55 9.08
N ALA A 100 8.25 -16.85 9.66
CA ALA A 100 8.32 -17.52 10.96
C ALA A 100 7.75 -16.65 12.10
N SER A 101 7.83 -15.33 11.97
CA SER A 101 7.27 -14.37 12.93
C SER A 101 5.81 -14.05 12.66
N GLY A 102 5.18 -14.69 11.69
CA GLY A 102 3.79 -14.43 11.34
C GLY A 102 3.57 -13.35 10.29
N GLN A 103 4.63 -12.77 9.73
CA GLN A 103 4.50 -11.80 8.64
C GLN A 103 4.06 -12.49 7.35
N ARG A 104 3.39 -11.73 6.50
CA ARG A 104 2.92 -12.22 5.20
C ARG A 104 3.33 -11.26 4.09
N PRO A 105 3.78 -11.77 2.92
CA PRO A 105 4.20 -10.91 1.81
C PRO A 105 3.04 -10.31 1.03
N GLN A 106 1.83 -10.85 1.17
CA GLN A 106 0.62 -10.37 0.51
C GLN A 106 -0.55 -10.29 1.47
N ALA A 107 -1.45 -9.33 1.23
CA ALA A 107 -2.73 -9.25 1.93
C ALA A 107 -3.80 -8.75 0.97
N VAL A 108 -5.02 -9.20 1.18
CA VAL A 108 -6.20 -8.80 0.39
C VAL A 108 -7.07 -7.90 1.25
N VAL A 109 -7.40 -6.72 0.72
CA VAL A 109 -8.41 -5.83 1.31
C VAL A 109 -9.69 -6.00 0.48
N PRO A 110 -10.77 -6.52 1.09
CA PRO A 110 -12.03 -6.66 0.38
C PRO A 110 -12.58 -5.34 -0.14
N ALA A 111 -13.37 -5.37 -1.21
CA ALA A 111 -14.06 -4.19 -1.70
C ALA A 111 -14.90 -3.56 -0.58
N HIS A 112 -14.88 -2.23 -0.51
CA HIS A 112 -15.60 -1.41 0.49
C HIS A 112 -15.07 -1.50 1.92
N ALA A 113 -14.09 -2.36 2.21
CA ALA A 113 -13.47 -2.40 3.54
C ALA A 113 -12.63 -1.15 3.80
N TRP A 114 -12.71 -0.61 5.00
CA TRP A 114 -11.81 0.45 5.44
C TRP A 114 -10.42 -0.12 5.66
N GLN A 115 -9.40 0.62 5.26
CA GLN A 115 -8.01 0.23 5.44
C GLN A 115 -7.15 1.42 5.85
N ALA A 116 -6.13 1.15 6.64
CA ALA A 116 -5.11 2.09 7.07
C ALA A 116 -3.79 1.35 7.24
N ALA A 117 -2.68 2.06 7.15
CA ALA A 117 -1.36 1.42 7.22
C ALA A 117 -0.30 2.33 7.81
N GLN A 118 0.72 1.74 8.41
CA GLN A 118 1.91 2.43 8.88
C GLN A 118 3.12 1.52 8.81
N THR A 119 4.29 2.09 8.55
CA THR A 119 5.54 1.33 8.62
C THR A 119 5.92 1.04 10.07
N LEU A 120 6.51 -0.13 10.29
CA LEU A 120 7.04 -0.51 11.60
C LEU A 120 8.53 -0.21 11.75
N GLY A 121 9.12 0.51 10.81
CA GLY A 121 10.54 0.91 10.84
C GLY A 121 10.76 2.25 10.16
N ASP A 122 11.88 2.39 9.45
CA ASP A 122 12.23 3.65 8.81
C ASP A 122 11.38 3.93 7.57
N TRP A 123 11.08 2.89 6.81
CA TRP A 123 10.20 2.96 5.64
C TRP A 123 9.80 1.56 5.18
N THR A 124 8.69 1.48 4.47
CA THR A 124 8.25 0.26 3.79
C THR A 124 7.83 0.60 2.36
N LEU A 125 8.32 -0.18 1.40
CA LEU A 125 7.87 -0.12 0.02
C LEU A 125 6.94 -1.30 -0.27
N CYS A 126 5.74 -1.00 -0.74
CA CYS A 126 4.76 -1.98 -1.17
C CYS A 126 4.36 -1.75 -2.62
N GLY A 127 3.78 -2.77 -3.23
CA GLY A 127 2.96 -2.65 -4.42
C GLY A 127 1.51 -2.82 -4.04
N CYS A 128 0.62 -2.08 -4.67
CA CYS A 128 -0.82 -2.28 -4.51
C CYS A 128 -1.45 -2.48 -5.89
N THR A 129 -2.24 -3.54 -6.04
CA THR A 129 -2.95 -3.86 -7.27
C THR A 129 -4.44 -3.85 -7.04
N VAL A 130 -5.18 -3.28 -7.97
CA VAL A 130 -6.64 -3.12 -7.89
C VAL A 130 -7.28 -3.62 -9.17
N ALA A 131 -8.32 -4.43 -9.04
CA ALA A 131 -9.10 -4.92 -10.18
C ALA A 131 -10.58 -5.02 -9.79
N PRO A 132 -11.49 -4.33 -10.52
CA PRO A 132 -11.22 -3.38 -11.60
C PRO A 132 -10.39 -2.19 -11.14
N GLY A 133 -9.73 -1.50 -12.08
CA GLY A 133 -8.69 -0.52 -11.81
C GLY A 133 -9.10 0.63 -10.89
N PHE A 134 -8.14 1.18 -10.17
CA PHE A 134 -8.36 2.29 -9.26
C PHE A 134 -8.77 3.56 -10.01
N GLU A 135 -9.77 4.27 -9.45
CA GLU A 135 -10.17 5.60 -9.86
C GLU A 135 -10.47 6.46 -8.63
N PHE A 136 -9.95 7.70 -8.60
CA PHE A 136 -10.18 8.59 -7.45
C PHE A 136 -11.66 8.89 -7.19
N LYS A 137 -12.52 8.85 -8.21
CA LYS A 137 -13.96 9.05 -8.03
C LYS A 137 -14.64 7.97 -7.19
N HIS A 138 -13.99 6.81 -7.02
CA HIS A 138 -14.46 5.70 -6.18
C HIS A 138 -13.66 5.56 -4.89
N PHE A 139 -12.81 6.53 -4.60
CA PHE A 139 -11.97 6.57 -3.40
C PHE A 139 -12.65 7.45 -2.35
N GLU A 140 -12.80 6.92 -1.14
CA GLU A 140 -13.36 7.64 -0.01
C GLU A 140 -12.31 7.71 1.10
N LEU A 141 -11.88 8.94 1.43
CA LEU A 141 -10.97 9.22 2.53
C LEU A 141 -11.78 9.61 3.76
N ALA A 142 -11.52 8.96 4.88
CA ALA A 142 -12.19 9.29 6.13
C ALA A 142 -11.78 10.68 6.65
N PRO A 143 -12.65 11.37 7.40
CA PRO A 143 -12.28 12.63 8.04
C PRO A 143 -11.09 12.43 8.98
N GLN A 144 -10.31 13.49 9.19
CA GLN A 144 -9.21 13.48 10.16
C GLN A 144 -9.74 13.10 11.55
N GLY A 145 -9.00 12.21 12.24
CA GLY A 145 -9.36 11.76 13.58
C GLY A 145 -10.40 10.65 13.62
N TRP A 146 -11.01 10.28 12.49
CA TRP A 146 -11.97 9.18 12.43
C TRP A 146 -11.26 7.82 12.41
N SER A 147 -11.86 6.85 13.10
CA SER A 147 -11.52 5.43 12.96
C SER A 147 -12.78 4.58 13.06
N PRO A 148 -12.77 3.38 12.46
CA PRO A 148 -13.90 2.46 12.54
C PRO A 148 -14.15 1.90 13.94
#